data_965657c6a8d6119349068374a30f111e
#
_entry.id   965657c6a8d6119349068374a30f111e
#
_cell.length_a   1.000
_cell.length_b   1.000
_cell.length_c   1.000
_cell.angle_alpha   90.00
_cell.angle_beta   90.00
_cell.angle_gamma   90.00
#
_symmetry.space_group_name_H-M   'P 1'
#
loop_
_entity.id
_entity.type
_entity.pdbx_description
1 polymer ?
#
loop_
_entity_poly.entity_id
_entity_poly.type
_entity_poly.pdbx_seq_one_letter_code
_entity_poly.pdbx_strand_id
1 'polypeptide(L)'
;MKKTLLLLGFVLTAIVANAQSFKDAVSGNAPLLKTTSFNNTAAPAERVLKAPGKALMHKLSVPKDEKPIFDPEGEDEAYIMAYTENNGFYEQQYTNGKVTVRQDGTTYYFNGLTPGGNRDYRGAKESWLKGEKEGDEIVVKAGQVLVQNDAKTLYLEIVHADEEGNITSFEKEARLAIGSQGELTTQNGDIFAIYEDAETEDEAGFFGFFYTMELRPLGELVRFEFPKGVKPQTYVLSGTDANGVKASRQVKIAFSDGKFFISGLASKSPEEVYEGTYSGTTASIPSFQIVKDADLFFYRIAPVSVDEDMNYEFLRTINFNFSADRKLLTMTPEKAFLCETTYDLKAFVTTATGVTMTYYAGDHAAKPAMPTDLQWDDLNSALVFNMPTEDVDGEYINADKLSYRIYTDGKRYTFTTDLYTHLAKDMDEIPFGFTDNFDFVNNGTQKVIYFHNLQAKKLHVESVYTVDGTATASDRALYDFDPTGISSNTAAKQPVSTRYYSMEGAQIATPAKGAIVLKSVTYADGERRVTKEIVK
;
A
#
# COMPACT_ATOMS: atom_id res chain seq x y z
N MET A 1 33.67 -3.11 0.47
CA MET A 1 32.50 -3.76 -0.10
C MET A 1 31.67 -4.34 1.02
N LYS A 2 30.89 -3.55 1.75
CA LYS A 2 30.04 -3.96 2.88
C LYS A 2 28.85 -3.00 3.06
N LYS A 3 28.18 -2.60 1.99
CA LYS A 3 27.06 -1.64 2.08
C LYS A 3 25.88 -1.92 1.15
N THR A 4 25.80 -3.09 0.52
CA THR A 4 24.79 -3.33 -0.50
C THR A 4 23.64 -4.26 -0.07
N LEU A 5 23.64 -4.75 1.16
CA LEU A 5 22.65 -5.75 1.61
C LEU A 5 21.51 -5.17 2.48
N LEU A 6 21.32 -3.86 2.53
CA LEU A 6 20.44 -3.24 3.53
C LEU A 6 19.17 -2.60 2.95
N LEU A 7 18.84 -2.81 1.67
CA LEU A 7 17.79 -2.04 1.01
C LEU A 7 16.53 -2.81 0.60
N LEU A 8 16.46 -4.11 0.77
CA LEU A 8 15.41 -4.93 0.12
C LEU A 8 14.14 -5.20 0.94
N GLY A 9 14.08 -4.84 2.20
CA GLY A 9 12.92 -5.13 3.06
C GLY A 9 11.84 -4.04 3.17
N PHE A 10 11.95 -2.90 2.48
CA PHE A 10 11.31 -1.67 2.96
C PHE A 10 10.00 -1.25 2.29
N VAL A 11 9.58 -1.82 1.19
CA VAL A 11 8.50 -1.21 0.39
C VAL A 11 7.10 -1.69 0.73
N LEU A 12 6.95 -2.80 1.45
CA LEU A 12 5.65 -3.47 1.54
C LEU A 12 4.82 -3.22 2.78
N THR A 13 5.43 -2.79 3.85
CA THR A 13 4.75 -2.61 5.13
C THR A 13 4.08 -1.25 5.31
N ALA A 14 4.37 -0.29 4.43
CA ALA A 14 3.81 1.05 4.52
C ALA A 14 2.28 1.12 4.33
N ILE A 15 1.66 0.09 3.72
CA ILE A 15 0.23 0.13 3.39
C ILE A 15 -0.67 -0.30 4.56
N VAL A 16 -0.17 -1.08 5.50
CA VAL A 16 -0.98 -1.63 6.60
C VAL A 16 -0.60 -1.07 7.97
N ALA A 17 0.62 -0.60 8.15
CA ALA A 17 1.12 -0.10 9.43
C ALA A 17 0.53 1.26 9.86
N ASN A 18 -0.13 2.00 8.97
CA ASN A 18 -0.80 3.25 9.28
C ASN A 18 -2.32 3.11 9.28
N ALA A 19 -2.81 2.09 9.96
CA ALA A 19 -4.19 2.05 10.40
C ALA A 19 -4.36 3.11 11.51
N GLN A 20 -4.33 4.36 11.11
CA GLN A 20 -4.63 5.48 11.99
C GLN A 20 -6.07 5.41 12.43
N SER A 21 -6.35 5.85 13.66
CA SER A 21 -7.72 6.07 14.07
C SER A 21 -8.39 6.98 13.03
N PHE A 22 -9.66 6.81 12.78
CA PHE A 22 -10.41 7.67 11.87
C PHE A 22 -10.20 9.15 12.19
N LYS A 23 -10.13 9.48 13.49
CA LYS A 23 -9.82 10.81 14.00
C LYS A 23 -8.51 11.36 13.44
N ASP A 24 -7.45 10.55 13.41
CA ASP A 24 -6.16 10.96 12.86
C ASP A 24 -6.23 11.08 11.34
N ALA A 25 -6.95 10.18 10.68
CA ALA A 25 -7.13 10.19 9.23
C ALA A 25 -7.92 11.41 8.72
N VAL A 26 -8.87 11.93 9.52
CA VAL A 26 -9.79 13.03 9.10
C VAL A 26 -9.36 14.39 9.62
N SER A 27 -8.58 14.46 10.72
CA SER A 27 -8.18 15.72 11.33
C SER A 27 -7.05 16.45 10.59
N GLY A 28 -6.52 15.89 9.50
CA GLY A 28 -5.34 16.43 8.83
C GLY A 28 -4.06 16.40 9.69
N ASN A 29 -4.18 15.87 10.93
CA ASN A 29 -3.05 15.62 11.83
C ASN A 29 -2.44 14.24 11.58
N ALA A 30 -3.03 13.46 10.66
CA ALA A 30 -2.31 12.38 10.05
C ALA A 30 -1.00 12.98 9.54
N PRO A 31 0.18 12.54 9.97
CA PRO A 31 1.34 12.82 9.18
C PRO A 31 0.90 12.42 7.77
N LEU A 32 0.96 13.37 6.80
CA LEU A 32 1.08 13.01 5.41
C LEU A 32 1.77 11.67 5.43
N LEU A 33 1.31 10.66 4.66
CA LEU A 33 2.16 9.51 4.42
C LEU A 33 3.50 10.14 4.10
N LYS A 34 4.20 10.52 5.16
CA LYS A 34 5.60 10.82 5.10
C LYS A 34 6.09 9.47 4.74
N THR A 35 6.20 9.34 3.44
CA THR A 35 6.97 8.30 2.88
C THR A 35 8.06 8.15 3.88
N THR A 36 7.93 7.05 4.65
CA THR A 36 9.04 6.53 5.38
C THR A 36 9.88 7.50 6.22
N SER A 37 9.31 8.32 7.04
CA SER A 37 9.80 8.09 8.36
C SER A 37 9.00 6.90 8.86
N PHE A 38 9.56 5.72 8.83
CA PHE A 38 9.16 4.60 9.68
C PHE A 38 9.34 5.00 11.16
N ASN A 39 8.77 6.11 11.56
CA ASN A 39 8.34 6.39 12.89
C ASN A 39 6.98 5.71 13.01
N ASN A 40 7.00 4.40 12.75
CA ASN A 40 6.09 3.53 13.42
C ASN A 40 6.22 3.87 14.89
N THR A 41 5.18 4.41 15.47
CA THR A 41 4.89 4.25 16.88
C THR A 41 4.34 2.83 17.14
N ALA A 42 4.70 1.85 16.30
CA ALA A 42 4.75 0.47 16.72
C ALA A 42 5.70 0.47 17.90
N ALA A 43 5.22 0.02 19.04
CA ALA A 43 6.09 -0.24 20.17
C ALA A 43 7.33 -0.98 19.64
N PRO A 44 8.54 -0.64 20.12
CA PRO A 44 9.74 -1.41 19.73
C PRO A 44 9.37 -2.87 19.86
N ALA A 45 9.68 -3.68 18.85
CA ALA A 45 9.35 -5.09 18.89
C ALA A 45 9.80 -5.65 20.22
N GLU A 46 8.88 -6.21 21.00
CA GLU A 46 9.24 -6.84 22.28
C GLU A 46 10.25 -7.96 22.04
N ARG A 47 10.21 -8.52 20.82
CA ARG A 47 11.07 -9.59 20.39
C ARG A 47 11.37 -9.48 18.89
N VAL A 48 12.63 -9.25 18.51
CA VAL A 48 13.07 -9.28 17.11
C VAL A 48 13.73 -10.62 16.84
N LEU A 49 13.17 -11.40 15.91
CA LEU A 49 13.74 -12.69 15.52
C LEU A 49 15.05 -12.45 14.75
N LYS A 50 16.08 -13.17 15.13
CA LYS A 50 17.43 -13.05 14.57
C LYS A 50 17.70 -14.20 13.63
N ALA A 51 18.29 -13.91 12.49
CA ALA A 51 18.77 -14.96 11.59
C ALA A 51 19.68 -15.95 12.34
N PRO A 52 19.53 -17.26 12.10
CA PRO A 52 20.32 -18.27 12.80
C PRO A 52 21.80 -18.13 12.49
N GLY A 53 22.64 -18.43 13.48
CA GLY A 53 24.09 -18.48 13.28
C GLY A 53 24.51 -19.60 12.31
N LYS A 54 25.67 -19.47 11.67
CA LYS A 54 26.20 -20.42 10.66
C LYS A 54 26.14 -21.89 11.09
N ALA A 55 26.29 -22.22 12.37
CA ALA A 55 26.23 -23.59 12.88
C ALA A 55 24.82 -24.22 12.78
N LEU A 56 23.76 -23.43 12.76
CA LEU A 56 22.38 -23.87 12.60
C LEU A 56 21.99 -23.99 11.11
N MET A 57 22.57 -23.18 10.24
CA MET A 57 22.26 -23.17 8.79
C MET A 57 22.53 -24.52 8.12
N HIS A 58 23.45 -25.34 8.64
CA HIS A 58 23.68 -26.72 8.14
C HIS A 58 22.51 -27.69 8.43
N LYS A 59 21.49 -27.27 9.14
CA LYS A 59 20.32 -28.11 9.48
C LYS A 59 19.08 -27.75 8.63
N LEU A 60 19.22 -26.83 7.68
CA LEU A 60 18.14 -26.51 6.76
C LEU A 60 17.61 -27.74 6.05
N SER A 61 16.30 -27.87 5.98
CA SER A 61 15.62 -29.03 5.38
C SER A 61 15.39 -28.88 3.88
N VAL A 62 16.15 -28.03 3.19
CA VAL A 62 15.96 -27.73 1.77
C VAL A 62 16.17 -28.99 0.91
N PRO A 63 15.12 -29.63 0.39
CA PRO A 63 15.24 -30.73 -0.54
C PRO A 63 15.66 -30.19 -1.91
N LYS A 64 16.76 -30.66 -2.45
CA LYS A 64 17.27 -30.21 -3.76
C LYS A 64 16.34 -30.49 -4.97
N ASP A 65 15.29 -31.27 -4.78
CA ASP A 65 14.40 -31.74 -5.85
C ASP A 65 12.93 -31.32 -5.65
N GLU A 66 12.62 -30.46 -4.67
CA GLU A 66 11.26 -29.96 -4.45
C GLU A 66 10.84 -29.04 -5.60
N LYS A 67 9.60 -29.21 -6.07
CA LYS A 67 9.07 -28.42 -7.18
C LYS A 67 7.90 -27.56 -6.72
N PRO A 68 7.75 -26.35 -7.30
CA PRO A 68 6.61 -25.51 -7.01
C PRO A 68 5.30 -26.17 -7.45
N ILE A 69 4.24 -25.95 -6.67
CA ILE A 69 2.87 -26.41 -6.94
C ILE A 69 2.08 -25.21 -7.48
N PHE A 70 1.62 -25.28 -8.73
CA PHE A 70 1.01 -24.12 -9.39
C PHE A 70 -0.46 -24.35 -9.66
N ASP A 71 -1.19 -25.15 -9.47
CA ASP A 71 -2.63 -25.32 -9.71
C ASP A 71 -3.10 -26.66 -9.15
N PRO A 72 -3.13 -26.78 -7.81
CA PRO A 72 -3.58 -28.01 -7.19
C PRO A 72 -5.07 -28.25 -7.44
N GLU A 73 -5.49 -29.48 -7.34
CA GLU A 73 -6.90 -29.85 -7.39
C GLU A 73 -7.68 -29.27 -6.20
N GLY A 74 -9.00 -29.14 -6.37
CA GLY A 74 -9.90 -28.61 -5.35
C GLY A 74 -10.55 -27.29 -5.75
N GLU A 75 -11.56 -26.86 -5.00
CA GLU A 75 -12.24 -25.59 -5.17
C GLU A 75 -11.65 -24.55 -4.24
N ASP A 76 -11.58 -23.28 -4.70
CA ASP A 76 -11.06 -22.18 -3.91
C ASP A 76 -12.01 -21.86 -2.76
N GLU A 77 -11.49 -21.92 -1.54
CA GLU A 77 -12.14 -21.41 -0.34
C GLU A 77 -11.35 -20.25 0.22
N ALA A 78 -12.02 -19.13 0.49
CA ALA A 78 -11.40 -17.94 1.03
C ALA A 78 -11.30 -18.00 2.56
N TYR A 79 -10.09 -17.74 3.07
CA TYR A 79 -9.83 -17.59 4.50
C TYR A 79 -9.27 -16.21 4.80
N ILE A 80 -9.67 -15.64 5.92
CA ILE A 80 -9.00 -14.49 6.50
C ILE A 80 -8.02 -14.96 7.56
N MET A 81 -6.81 -14.41 7.56
CA MET A 81 -5.75 -14.78 8.49
C MET A 81 -5.36 -13.64 9.41
N ALA A 82 -5.40 -13.90 10.72
CA ALA A 82 -4.68 -13.10 11.70
C ALA A 82 -3.30 -13.74 11.92
N TYR A 83 -2.24 -12.94 11.98
CA TYR A 83 -0.87 -13.42 12.16
C TYR A 83 0.04 -12.32 12.71
N THR A 84 1.18 -12.73 13.22
CA THR A 84 2.29 -11.83 13.55
C THR A 84 3.40 -12.02 12.51
N GLU A 85 3.86 -10.92 11.92
CA GLU A 85 5.03 -10.89 11.03
C GLU A 85 6.21 -10.27 11.76
N ASN A 86 7.38 -10.88 11.60
CA ASN A 86 8.65 -10.34 12.06
C ASN A 86 9.68 -10.46 10.93
N ASN A 87 10.23 -9.35 10.48
CA ASN A 87 11.20 -9.33 9.38
C ASN A 87 12.64 -9.09 9.85
N GLY A 88 12.89 -9.25 11.15
CA GLY A 88 14.19 -8.99 11.75
C GLY A 88 14.44 -7.53 12.14
N PHE A 89 13.56 -6.60 11.77
CA PHE A 89 13.63 -5.18 12.11
C PHE A 89 12.42 -4.72 12.92
N TYR A 90 11.25 -5.22 12.60
CA TYR A 90 10.00 -4.93 13.31
C TYR A 90 9.17 -6.21 13.48
N GLU A 91 8.28 -6.15 14.43
CA GLU A 91 7.24 -7.13 14.66
C GLU A 91 5.88 -6.45 14.55
N GLN A 92 4.98 -7.01 13.76
CA GLN A 92 3.66 -6.44 13.55
C GLN A 92 2.57 -7.50 13.49
N GLN A 93 1.43 -7.19 14.10
CA GLN A 93 0.23 -8.03 14.05
C GLN A 93 -0.68 -7.56 12.91
N TYR A 94 -1.22 -8.51 12.17
CA TYR A 94 -2.20 -8.32 11.11
C TYR A 94 -3.44 -9.15 11.39
N THR A 95 -4.59 -8.67 10.96
CA THR A 95 -5.89 -9.32 11.22
C THR A 95 -6.71 -9.56 9.94
N ASN A 96 -6.15 -9.26 8.78
CA ASN A 96 -6.88 -9.24 7.51
C ASN A 96 -6.11 -9.86 6.34
N GLY A 97 -5.11 -10.70 6.63
CA GLY A 97 -4.37 -11.44 5.61
C GLY A 97 -5.31 -12.30 4.77
N LYS A 98 -5.06 -12.36 3.46
CA LYS A 98 -5.84 -13.13 2.50
C LYS A 98 -5.17 -14.46 2.25
N VAL A 99 -5.88 -15.56 2.48
CA VAL A 99 -5.43 -16.91 2.18
C VAL A 99 -6.49 -17.60 1.34
N THR A 100 -6.07 -18.25 0.27
CA THR A 100 -6.92 -19.19 -0.48
C THR A 100 -6.52 -20.60 -0.10
N VAL A 101 -7.51 -21.42 0.21
CA VAL A 101 -7.32 -22.82 0.58
C VAL A 101 -8.02 -23.70 -0.45
N ARG A 102 -7.39 -24.78 -0.89
CA ARG A 102 -8.04 -25.88 -1.64
C ARG A 102 -7.91 -27.16 -0.87
N GLN A 103 -8.91 -28.00 -0.94
CA GLN A 103 -8.89 -29.34 -0.33
C GLN A 103 -9.13 -30.42 -1.37
N ASP A 104 -8.25 -31.41 -1.42
CA ASP A 104 -8.42 -32.63 -2.18
C ASP A 104 -8.23 -33.85 -1.26
N GLY A 105 -9.34 -34.44 -0.85
CA GLY A 105 -9.35 -35.54 0.13
C GLY A 105 -8.78 -35.11 1.50
N THR A 106 -7.63 -35.65 1.87
CA THR A 106 -6.91 -35.29 3.11
C THR A 106 -5.85 -34.22 2.88
N THR A 107 -5.62 -33.83 1.64
CA THR A 107 -4.60 -32.86 1.27
C THR A 107 -5.18 -31.45 1.25
N TYR A 108 -4.51 -30.51 1.90
CA TYR A 108 -4.81 -29.10 1.89
C TYR A 108 -3.72 -28.34 1.13
N TYR A 109 -4.13 -27.36 0.35
CA TYR A 109 -3.22 -26.47 -0.37
C TYR A 109 -3.52 -25.03 0.06
N PHE A 110 -2.47 -24.26 0.35
CA PHE A 110 -2.57 -22.89 0.84
C PHE A 110 -1.84 -21.94 -0.09
N ASN A 111 -2.51 -20.86 -0.49
CA ASN A 111 -1.90 -19.73 -1.17
C ASN A 111 -2.06 -18.48 -0.28
N GLY A 112 -0.95 -17.79 0.01
CA GLY A 112 -0.94 -16.62 0.89
C GLY A 112 -0.66 -16.91 2.37
N LEU A 113 -0.22 -18.11 2.75
CA LEU A 113 0.08 -18.45 4.15
C LEU A 113 1.30 -17.68 4.69
N THR A 114 2.20 -17.25 3.82
CA THR A 114 3.33 -16.36 4.13
C THR A 114 3.22 -15.07 3.31
N PRO A 115 2.36 -14.11 3.72
CA PRO A 115 2.05 -12.92 2.92
C PRO A 115 3.31 -12.10 2.62
N GLY A 116 3.47 -11.70 1.36
CA GLY A 116 4.57 -10.83 0.93
C GLY A 116 5.89 -11.51 0.63
N GLY A 117 6.05 -12.79 0.96
CA GLY A 117 7.30 -13.50 0.74
C GLY A 117 7.73 -13.69 -0.71
N ASN A 118 6.82 -13.45 -1.65
CA ASN A 118 7.04 -13.62 -3.09
C ASN A 118 7.16 -12.31 -3.87
N ARG A 119 7.04 -11.16 -3.23
CA ARG A 119 6.94 -9.86 -3.93
C ARG A 119 8.21 -9.42 -4.62
N ASP A 120 9.35 -9.88 -4.15
CA ASP A 120 10.66 -9.49 -4.68
C ASP A 120 11.06 -10.25 -5.96
N TYR A 121 10.20 -11.19 -6.40
CA TYR A 121 10.47 -12.07 -7.53
C TYR A 121 9.56 -11.74 -8.71
N ARG A 122 9.95 -10.77 -9.52
CA ARG A 122 9.21 -10.35 -10.70
C ARG A 122 8.89 -11.48 -11.64
N GLY A 123 7.61 -11.55 -12.00
CA GLY A 123 7.11 -12.53 -12.97
C GLY A 123 7.16 -13.97 -12.51
N ALA A 124 7.68 -14.22 -11.31
CA ALA A 124 7.63 -15.55 -10.72
C ALA A 124 6.21 -15.84 -10.24
N LYS A 125 5.75 -17.06 -10.54
CA LYS A 125 4.45 -17.54 -10.07
C LYS A 125 4.59 -18.09 -8.67
N GLU A 126 3.72 -17.67 -7.77
CA GLU A 126 3.64 -18.18 -6.41
C GLU A 126 3.26 -19.65 -6.39
N SER A 127 3.95 -20.42 -5.56
CA SER A 127 3.64 -21.83 -5.32
C SER A 127 2.62 -21.96 -4.19
N TRP A 128 1.77 -22.97 -4.29
CA TRP A 128 0.92 -23.37 -3.18
C TRP A 128 1.71 -24.20 -2.18
N LEU A 129 1.47 -23.96 -0.89
CA LEU A 129 1.97 -24.81 0.18
C LEU A 129 1.03 -26.00 0.41
N LYS A 130 1.59 -27.18 0.59
CA LYS A 130 0.85 -28.41 0.81
C LYS A 130 0.86 -28.79 2.29
N GLY A 131 -0.30 -29.20 2.82
CA GLY A 131 -0.45 -29.83 4.13
C GLY A 131 -1.27 -31.12 4.02
N GLU A 132 -1.05 -32.05 4.91
CA GLU A 132 -1.80 -33.30 5.00
C GLU A 132 -2.57 -33.36 6.31
N LYS A 133 -3.85 -33.71 6.23
CA LYS A 133 -4.69 -33.87 7.42
C LYS A 133 -4.37 -35.14 8.16
N GLU A 134 -4.01 -35.01 9.44
CA GLU A 134 -3.76 -36.06 10.39
C GLU A 134 -4.65 -35.88 11.63
N GLY A 135 -5.77 -36.61 11.68
CA GLY A 135 -6.76 -36.40 12.75
C GLY A 135 -7.42 -35.02 12.69
N ASP A 136 -7.26 -34.25 13.75
CA ASP A 136 -7.80 -32.87 13.88
C ASP A 136 -6.73 -31.81 13.61
N GLU A 137 -5.66 -32.18 12.91
CA GLU A 137 -4.57 -31.28 12.55
C GLU A 137 -4.24 -31.37 11.06
N ILE A 138 -3.64 -30.29 10.50
CA ILE A 138 -3.02 -30.27 9.20
C ILE A 138 -1.52 -30.13 9.39
N VAL A 139 -0.76 -31.07 8.85
CA VAL A 139 0.71 -31.10 8.94
C VAL A 139 1.29 -30.47 7.68
N VAL A 140 1.99 -29.36 7.84
CA VAL A 140 2.70 -28.64 6.76
C VAL A 140 4.19 -28.91 6.90
N LYS A 141 4.82 -29.51 5.87
CA LYS A 141 6.24 -29.84 5.90
C LYS A 141 7.11 -28.64 5.54
N ALA A 142 8.26 -28.52 6.17
CA ALA A 142 9.33 -27.60 5.78
C ALA A 142 9.96 -28.00 4.43
N GLY A 143 10.69 -27.09 3.82
CA GLY A 143 11.42 -27.29 2.57
C GLY A 143 10.58 -27.14 1.31
N GLN A 144 9.30 -26.78 1.40
CA GLN A 144 8.46 -26.53 0.24
C GLN A 144 8.84 -25.23 -0.48
N VAL A 145 8.79 -25.25 -1.81
CA VAL A 145 9.04 -24.07 -2.63
C VAL A 145 7.89 -23.07 -2.49
N LEU A 146 8.21 -21.83 -2.13
CA LEU A 146 7.27 -20.70 -2.11
C LEU A 146 7.23 -19.96 -3.44
N VAL A 147 8.42 -19.67 -3.97
CA VAL A 147 8.60 -18.99 -5.26
C VAL A 147 9.89 -19.49 -5.90
N GLN A 148 9.90 -19.59 -7.20
CA GLN A 148 11.10 -19.94 -7.98
C GLN A 148 11.18 -19.09 -9.24
N ASN A 149 12.37 -18.55 -9.52
CA ASN A 149 12.74 -17.97 -10.81
C ASN A 149 14.07 -18.57 -11.29
N ASP A 150 14.59 -18.09 -12.43
CA ASP A 150 15.80 -18.63 -13.05
C ASP A 150 17.08 -18.46 -12.19
N ALA A 151 17.06 -17.55 -11.21
CA ALA A 151 18.23 -17.19 -10.42
C ALA A 151 18.15 -17.69 -8.96
N LYS A 152 16.95 -17.76 -8.39
CA LYS A 152 16.77 -17.94 -6.94
C LYS A 152 15.50 -18.75 -6.63
N THR A 153 15.51 -19.39 -5.48
CA THR A 153 14.35 -20.13 -4.95
C THR A 153 14.11 -19.74 -3.49
N LEU A 154 12.85 -19.42 -3.17
CA LEU A 154 12.39 -19.24 -1.79
C LEU A 154 11.74 -20.51 -1.29
N TYR A 155 12.13 -20.91 -0.10
CA TYR A 155 11.61 -22.09 0.58
C TYR A 155 10.92 -21.72 1.89
N LEU A 156 9.93 -22.52 2.24
CA LEU A 156 9.35 -22.53 3.58
C LEU A 156 10.25 -23.30 4.53
N GLU A 157 10.69 -22.66 5.59
CA GLU A 157 11.31 -23.32 6.74
C GLU A 157 10.40 -23.20 7.97
N ILE A 158 10.49 -24.15 8.87
CA ILE A 158 9.79 -24.12 10.16
C ILE A 158 10.85 -24.00 11.26
N VAL A 159 10.69 -23.01 12.12
CA VAL A 159 11.68 -22.73 13.17
C VAL A 159 11.02 -22.53 14.53
N HIS A 160 11.79 -22.79 15.59
CA HIS A 160 11.49 -22.31 16.93
C HIS A 160 12.51 -21.28 17.38
N ALA A 161 12.09 -20.37 18.24
CA ALA A 161 12.95 -19.33 18.79
C ALA A 161 12.76 -19.20 20.30
N ASP A 162 13.82 -18.78 21.00
CA ASP A 162 13.79 -18.46 22.43
C ASP A 162 13.14 -17.09 22.72
N GLU A 163 13.03 -16.73 23.99
CA GLU A 163 12.45 -15.45 24.44
C GLU A 163 13.27 -14.23 23.97
N GLU A 164 14.57 -14.39 23.74
CA GLU A 164 15.45 -13.35 23.22
C GLU A 164 15.40 -13.23 21.68
N GLY A 165 14.59 -14.05 21.00
CA GLY A 165 14.43 -14.05 19.55
C GLY A 165 15.53 -14.79 18.78
N ASN A 166 16.36 -15.60 19.43
CA ASN A 166 17.32 -16.42 18.73
C ASN A 166 16.64 -17.70 18.23
N ILE A 167 16.85 -18.05 16.96
CA ILE A 167 16.37 -19.32 16.41
C ILE A 167 17.16 -20.46 17.07
N THR A 168 16.43 -21.39 17.70
CA THR A 168 17.00 -22.51 18.48
C THR A 168 16.97 -23.81 17.73
N SER A 169 15.99 -24.05 16.88
CA SER A 169 15.85 -25.27 16.10
C SER A 169 15.15 -25.03 14.75
N PHE A 170 15.41 -25.98 13.84
CA PHE A 170 14.66 -26.17 12.61
C PHE A 170 13.80 -27.42 12.76
N GLU A 171 12.52 -27.27 12.48
CA GLU A 171 11.55 -28.34 12.55
C GLU A 171 11.22 -28.86 11.15
N LYS A 172 10.90 -30.16 11.06
CA LYS A 172 10.55 -30.77 9.78
C LYS A 172 9.13 -30.46 9.32
N GLU A 173 8.27 -30.07 10.24
CA GLU A 173 6.86 -29.83 10.01
C GLU A 173 6.30 -28.87 11.04
N ALA A 174 5.24 -28.15 10.65
CA ALA A 174 4.37 -27.38 11.53
C ALA A 174 2.97 -27.99 11.55
N ARG A 175 2.23 -27.75 12.62
CA ARG A 175 0.87 -28.25 12.81
C ARG A 175 -0.13 -27.11 12.92
N LEU A 176 -1.23 -27.21 12.15
CA LEU A 176 -2.38 -26.33 12.23
C LEU A 176 -3.55 -27.13 12.80
N ALA A 177 -3.98 -26.82 14.02
CA ALA A 177 -5.18 -27.44 14.59
C ALA A 177 -6.43 -26.99 13.85
N ILE A 178 -7.35 -27.92 13.58
CA ILE A 178 -8.63 -27.67 12.95
C ILE A 178 -9.68 -27.48 14.05
N GLY A 179 -10.25 -26.29 14.14
CA GLY A 179 -11.32 -26.00 15.06
C GLY A 179 -12.71 -26.41 14.56
N SER A 180 -13.71 -26.23 15.41
CA SER A 180 -15.07 -26.75 15.17
C SER A 180 -15.83 -26.05 14.04
N GLN A 181 -15.38 -24.87 13.60
CA GLN A 181 -15.97 -24.11 12.50
C GLN A 181 -15.05 -24.07 11.27
N GLY A 182 -14.02 -24.91 11.22
CA GLY A 182 -13.06 -24.95 10.13
C GLY A 182 -11.92 -23.95 10.28
N GLU A 183 -11.82 -23.24 11.40
CA GLU A 183 -10.68 -22.40 11.71
C GLU A 183 -9.40 -23.22 11.85
N LEU A 184 -8.26 -22.67 11.41
CA LEU A 184 -6.94 -23.29 11.48
C LEU A 184 -6.02 -22.43 12.33
N THR A 185 -5.36 -23.04 13.32
CA THR A 185 -4.45 -22.31 14.24
C THR A 185 -3.10 -22.99 14.35
N THR A 186 -2.01 -22.20 14.26
CA THR A 186 -0.65 -22.73 14.51
C THR A 186 -0.53 -23.27 15.93
N GLN A 187 0.21 -24.37 16.07
CA GLN A 187 0.44 -25.05 17.34
C GLN A 187 1.92 -24.94 17.74
N ASN A 188 2.22 -25.31 18.99
CA ASN A 188 3.57 -25.55 19.50
C ASN A 188 4.56 -24.39 19.39
N GLY A 189 4.10 -23.18 19.09
CA GLY A 189 4.99 -22.05 18.84
C GLY A 189 5.73 -22.13 17.49
N ASP A 190 5.20 -22.91 16.54
CA ASP A 190 5.75 -23.05 15.20
C ASP A 190 5.80 -21.69 14.49
N ILE A 191 6.93 -21.36 13.93
CA ILE A 191 7.21 -20.15 13.17
C ILE A 191 7.48 -20.53 11.73
N PHE A 192 6.68 -20.03 10.81
CA PHE A 192 6.88 -20.17 9.37
C PHE A 192 7.89 -19.12 8.92
N ALA A 193 9.04 -19.56 8.43
CA ALA A 193 10.12 -18.70 7.99
C ALA A 193 10.35 -18.81 6.49
N ILE A 194 10.63 -17.70 5.83
CA ILE A 194 10.99 -17.65 4.42
C ILE A 194 12.51 -17.66 4.32
N TYR A 195 13.05 -18.65 3.66
CA TYR A 195 14.48 -18.79 3.39
C TYR A 195 14.77 -18.65 1.90
N GLU A 196 15.68 -17.74 1.53
CA GLU A 196 16.22 -17.64 0.18
C GLU A 196 17.47 -18.51 0.06
N ASP A 197 17.44 -19.44 -0.91
CA ASP A 197 18.63 -20.16 -1.36
C ASP A 197 19.30 -19.35 -2.48
N ALA A 198 20.57 -19.05 -2.30
CA ALA A 198 21.36 -18.27 -3.24
C ALA A 198 22.64 -19.02 -3.61
N GLU A 199 23.22 -18.67 -4.78
CA GLU A 199 24.46 -19.32 -5.28
C GLU A 199 25.64 -19.16 -4.33
N THR A 200 25.63 -18.14 -3.47
CA THR A 200 26.67 -17.91 -2.47
C THR A 200 26.08 -17.89 -1.06
N GLU A 201 26.79 -18.52 -0.10
CA GLU A 201 26.37 -18.53 1.31
C GLU A 201 26.20 -17.12 1.94
N ASP A 202 26.84 -16.11 1.37
CA ASP A 202 26.76 -14.72 1.84
C ASP A 202 25.49 -14.00 1.35
N GLU A 203 24.80 -14.54 0.36
CA GLU A 203 23.55 -14.01 -0.21
C GLU A 203 22.31 -14.77 0.27
N ALA A 204 22.48 -16.00 0.75
CA ALA A 204 21.40 -16.80 1.31
C ALA A 204 20.94 -16.25 2.67
N GLY A 205 19.65 -16.25 2.94
CA GLY A 205 19.14 -15.71 4.19
C GLY A 205 17.65 -15.87 4.44
N PHE A 206 17.22 -15.37 5.60
CA PHE A 206 15.82 -15.31 5.99
C PHE A 206 15.24 -13.91 5.73
N PHE A 207 14.05 -13.89 5.16
CA PHE A 207 13.35 -12.63 4.84
C PHE A 207 12.26 -12.25 5.83
N GLY A 208 11.56 -13.23 6.38
CA GLY A 208 10.44 -12.99 7.25
C GLY A 208 10.03 -14.23 8.03
N PHE A 209 9.35 -13.97 9.13
CA PHE A 209 8.86 -14.97 10.06
C PHE A 209 7.39 -14.69 10.35
N PHE A 210 6.55 -15.73 10.28
CA PHE A 210 5.10 -15.64 10.47
C PHE A 210 4.68 -16.63 11.55
N TYR A 211 3.97 -16.16 12.55
CA TYR A 211 3.57 -16.99 13.69
C TYR A 211 2.27 -16.50 14.32
N THR A 212 1.77 -17.21 15.32
CA THR A 212 0.45 -16.97 15.93
C THR A 212 -0.66 -16.86 14.88
N MET A 213 -0.58 -17.72 13.85
CA MET A 213 -1.53 -17.68 12.76
C MET A 213 -2.88 -18.29 13.18
N GLU A 214 -3.95 -17.57 12.87
CA GLU A 214 -5.32 -18.02 12.97
C GLU A 214 -6.03 -17.73 11.65
N LEU A 215 -6.44 -18.77 10.94
CA LEU A 215 -7.18 -18.68 9.69
C LEU A 215 -8.66 -18.98 9.96
N ARG A 216 -9.56 -18.15 9.47
CA ARG A 216 -11.01 -18.37 9.58
C ARG A 216 -11.63 -18.40 8.20
N PRO A 217 -12.46 -19.43 7.89
CA PRO A 217 -13.15 -19.48 6.61
C PRO A 217 -14.12 -18.30 6.48
N LEU A 218 -14.17 -17.68 5.31
CA LEU A 218 -15.10 -16.58 4.99
C LEU A 218 -16.40 -17.09 4.34
N GLY A 219 -16.47 -18.38 4.03
CA GLY A 219 -17.53 -18.95 3.23
C GLY A 219 -17.43 -18.55 1.76
N GLU A 220 -18.53 -18.69 1.02
CA GLU A 220 -18.61 -18.30 -0.38
C GLU A 220 -18.60 -16.78 -0.51
N LEU A 221 -17.59 -16.26 -1.22
CA LEU A 221 -17.52 -14.84 -1.56
C LEU A 221 -18.34 -14.58 -2.81
N VAL A 222 -19.51 -13.94 -2.64
CA VAL A 222 -20.38 -13.58 -3.77
C VAL A 222 -19.63 -12.61 -4.69
N ARG A 223 -19.46 -12.99 -5.96
CA ARG A 223 -18.90 -12.14 -7.02
C ARG A 223 -20.03 -11.59 -7.88
N PHE A 224 -20.03 -10.30 -8.09
CA PHE A 224 -20.95 -9.65 -9.00
C PHE A 224 -20.27 -9.37 -10.34
N GLU A 225 -21.06 -9.40 -11.40
CA GLU A 225 -20.63 -9.07 -12.75
C GLU A 225 -21.61 -8.07 -13.37
N PHE A 226 -21.14 -7.31 -14.35
CA PHE A 226 -22.05 -6.50 -15.13
C PHE A 226 -23.04 -7.40 -15.91
N PRO A 227 -24.32 -7.00 -15.99
CA PRO A 227 -25.34 -7.82 -16.68
C PRO A 227 -24.97 -8.05 -18.14
N LYS A 228 -25.16 -9.29 -18.62
CA LYS A 228 -24.90 -9.65 -20.04
C LYS A 228 -25.70 -8.74 -20.97
N GLY A 229 -25.03 -8.18 -21.98
CA GLY A 229 -25.66 -7.31 -22.97
C GLY A 229 -25.84 -5.86 -22.56
N VAL A 230 -25.55 -5.50 -21.32
CA VAL A 230 -25.53 -4.10 -20.85
C VAL A 230 -24.09 -3.58 -20.94
N LYS A 231 -23.91 -2.52 -21.74
CA LYS A 231 -22.60 -1.84 -21.82
C LYS A 231 -22.48 -0.84 -20.67
N PRO A 232 -21.55 -1.05 -19.73
CA PRO A 232 -21.31 -0.07 -18.67
C PRO A 232 -20.86 1.28 -19.26
N GLN A 233 -21.30 2.36 -18.63
CA GLN A 233 -20.86 3.71 -18.95
C GLN A 233 -19.70 4.10 -18.04
N THR A 234 -18.76 4.88 -18.56
CA THR A 234 -17.63 5.39 -17.79
C THR A 234 -18.01 6.70 -17.12
N TYR A 235 -17.65 6.81 -15.85
CA TYR A 235 -17.74 8.03 -15.05
C TYR A 235 -16.39 8.29 -14.41
N VAL A 236 -16.18 9.53 -13.98
CA VAL A 236 -15.05 9.94 -13.14
C VAL A 236 -15.55 10.07 -11.72
N LEU A 237 -15.11 9.17 -10.85
CA LEU A 237 -15.27 9.31 -9.40
C LEU A 237 -14.23 10.32 -8.93
N SER A 238 -14.66 11.36 -8.25
CA SER A 238 -13.82 12.38 -7.62
C SER A 238 -14.18 12.52 -6.15
N GLY A 239 -13.18 12.77 -5.33
CA GLY A 239 -13.34 13.03 -3.91
C GLY A 239 -12.09 13.67 -3.35
N THR A 240 -12.16 14.14 -2.12
CA THR A 240 -11.05 14.75 -1.40
C THR A 240 -10.66 13.83 -0.25
N ASP A 241 -9.40 13.44 -0.17
CA ASP A 241 -8.90 12.61 0.93
C ASP A 241 -8.82 13.39 2.25
N ALA A 242 -8.44 12.71 3.32
CA ALA A 242 -8.30 13.31 4.64
C ALA A 242 -7.23 14.41 4.71
N ASN A 243 -6.31 14.48 3.76
CA ASN A 243 -5.25 15.49 3.68
C ASN A 243 -5.65 16.69 2.82
N GLY A 244 -6.89 16.70 2.29
CA GLY A 244 -7.38 17.74 1.39
C GLY A 244 -6.91 17.57 -0.06
N VAL A 245 -6.32 16.43 -0.41
CA VAL A 245 -5.87 16.14 -1.77
C VAL A 245 -7.04 15.58 -2.58
N LYS A 246 -7.35 16.25 -3.69
CA LYS A 246 -8.34 15.75 -4.65
C LYS A 246 -7.76 14.56 -5.40
N ALA A 247 -8.52 13.49 -5.43
CA ALA A 247 -8.21 12.29 -6.20
C ALA A 247 -9.37 11.96 -7.12
N SER A 248 -9.05 11.57 -8.36
CA SER A 248 -10.06 11.19 -9.35
C SER A 248 -9.63 9.92 -10.08
N ARG A 249 -10.60 9.06 -10.39
CA ARG A 249 -10.39 7.83 -11.14
C ARG A 249 -11.62 7.45 -11.96
N GLN A 250 -11.41 6.66 -13.00
CA GLN A 250 -12.53 6.11 -13.75
C GLN A 250 -13.24 5.00 -12.99
N VAL A 251 -14.57 5.01 -13.08
CA VAL A 251 -15.46 3.95 -12.62
C VAL A 251 -16.40 3.56 -13.75
N LYS A 252 -16.84 2.32 -13.77
CA LYS A 252 -17.84 1.86 -14.76
C LYS A 252 -19.16 1.64 -14.04
N ILE A 253 -20.25 2.13 -14.61
CA ILE A 253 -21.58 2.05 -14.03
C ILE A 253 -22.56 1.44 -15.04
N ALA A 254 -23.40 0.53 -14.57
CA ALA A 254 -24.51 0.00 -15.34
C ALA A 254 -25.80 -0.01 -14.51
N PHE A 255 -26.93 0.16 -15.21
CA PHE A 255 -28.26 0.07 -14.66
C PHE A 255 -29.05 -1.01 -15.40
N SER A 256 -29.66 -1.95 -14.71
CA SER A 256 -30.51 -2.99 -15.29
C SER A 256 -31.54 -3.44 -14.26
N ASP A 257 -32.81 -3.47 -14.66
CA ASP A 257 -33.92 -4.07 -13.90
C ASP A 257 -33.98 -3.67 -12.41
N GLY A 258 -33.80 -2.38 -12.12
CA GLY A 258 -33.78 -1.86 -10.76
C GLY A 258 -32.49 -2.11 -9.98
N LYS A 259 -31.52 -2.78 -10.60
CA LYS A 259 -30.17 -3.00 -10.04
C LYS A 259 -29.17 -1.98 -10.55
N PHE A 260 -28.26 -1.60 -9.67
CA PHE A 260 -27.14 -0.68 -9.90
C PHE A 260 -25.84 -1.45 -9.73
N PHE A 261 -24.98 -1.40 -10.74
CA PHE A 261 -23.67 -2.05 -10.75
C PHE A 261 -22.59 -1.02 -10.92
N ILE A 262 -21.52 -1.14 -10.16
CA ILE A 262 -20.37 -0.24 -10.25
C ILE A 262 -19.06 -1.00 -10.04
N SER A 263 -18.06 -0.77 -10.91
CA SER A 263 -16.66 -1.13 -10.66
C SER A 263 -15.80 0.12 -10.51
N GLY A 264 -14.63 -0.01 -9.86
CA GLY A 264 -13.75 1.11 -9.54
C GLY A 264 -14.12 1.86 -8.27
N LEU A 265 -15.13 1.39 -7.51
CA LEU A 265 -15.54 2.00 -6.26
C LEU A 265 -14.47 1.82 -5.17
N ALA A 266 -13.83 0.66 -5.11
CA ALA A 266 -12.66 0.43 -4.27
C ALA A 266 -11.38 0.73 -5.05
N SER A 267 -10.45 1.48 -4.46
CA SER A 267 -9.18 1.84 -5.09
C SER A 267 -8.21 0.67 -5.16
N LYS A 268 -8.30 -0.24 -4.18
CA LYS A 268 -7.44 -1.43 -4.07
C LYS A 268 -7.82 -2.55 -5.03
N SER A 269 -9.04 -2.51 -5.59
CA SER A 269 -9.52 -3.47 -6.58
C SER A 269 -10.47 -2.77 -7.56
N PRO A 270 -9.94 -2.03 -8.55
CA PRO A 270 -10.76 -1.22 -9.45
C PRO A 270 -11.63 -2.05 -10.41
N GLU A 271 -11.31 -3.31 -10.64
CA GLU A 271 -12.10 -4.19 -11.51
C GLU A 271 -13.26 -4.89 -10.79
N GLU A 272 -13.29 -4.86 -9.46
CA GLU A 272 -14.34 -5.51 -8.71
C GLU A 272 -15.67 -4.79 -8.86
N VAL A 273 -16.73 -5.58 -9.12
CA VAL A 273 -18.09 -5.08 -9.32
C VAL A 273 -18.88 -5.19 -8.02
N TYR A 274 -19.52 -4.10 -7.64
CA TYR A 274 -20.46 -4.02 -6.53
C TYR A 274 -21.89 -3.94 -7.07
N GLU A 275 -22.81 -4.68 -6.47
CA GLU A 275 -24.22 -4.63 -6.78
C GLU A 275 -25.00 -3.88 -5.72
N GLY A 276 -25.93 -3.05 -6.17
CA GLY A 276 -26.91 -2.34 -5.36
C GLY A 276 -28.24 -2.27 -6.07
N THR A 277 -29.10 -1.40 -5.59
CA THR A 277 -30.42 -1.13 -6.19
C THR A 277 -30.54 0.34 -6.56
N TYR A 278 -31.41 0.66 -7.51
CA TYR A 278 -31.78 2.05 -7.77
C TYR A 278 -33.30 2.20 -7.94
N SER A 279 -33.78 3.38 -7.55
CA SER A 279 -35.19 3.76 -7.72
C SER A 279 -35.28 5.28 -7.93
N GLY A 280 -35.97 5.69 -8.98
CA GLY A 280 -36.07 7.12 -9.33
C GLY A 280 -34.69 7.74 -9.56
N THR A 281 -34.33 8.69 -8.70
CA THR A 281 -33.05 9.43 -8.75
C THR A 281 -32.06 8.99 -7.68
N THR A 282 -32.25 7.84 -7.06
CA THR A 282 -31.35 7.35 -5.99
C THR A 282 -30.82 5.96 -6.29
N ALA A 283 -29.58 5.67 -5.91
CA ALA A 283 -29.02 4.33 -5.83
C ALA A 283 -28.48 4.06 -4.44
N SER A 284 -28.46 2.78 -4.07
CA SER A 284 -27.98 2.30 -2.78
C SER A 284 -27.21 1.00 -2.95
N ILE A 285 -25.99 0.95 -2.42
CA ILE A 285 -25.14 -0.24 -2.38
C ILE A 285 -25.01 -0.66 -0.90
N PRO A 286 -25.21 -1.94 -0.54
CA PRO A 286 -24.96 -2.43 0.82
C PRO A 286 -23.50 -2.18 1.21
N SER A 287 -23.28 -1.63 2.40
CA SER A 287 -21.94 -1.45 2.99
C SER A 287 -21.32 -2.78 3.39
N PHE A 288 -20.02 -2.73 3.66
CA PHE A 288 -19.21 -3.84 4.14
C PHE A 288 -19.02 -4.97 3.14
N GLN A 289 -19.32 -4.73 1.85
CA GLN A 289 -18.93 -5.69 0.83
C GLN A 289 -17.41 -5.83 0.86
N ILE A 290 -16.97 -7.10 0.72
CA ILE A 290 -15.56 -7.44 0.79
C ILE A 290 -14.88 -7.04 -0.53
N VAL A 291 -13.75 -6.35 -0.44
CA VAL A 291 -12.86 -6.11 -1.57
C VAL A 291 -11.99 -7.35 -1.74
N LYS A 292 -12.28 -8.18 -2.75
CA LYS A 292 -11.78 -9.54 -2.87
C LYS A 292 -10.44 -9.65 -3.59
N ASP A 293 -10.27 -8.82 -4.62
CA ASP A 293 -9.11 -8.90 -5.52
C ASP A 293 -8.02 -7.87 -5.15
N ALA A 294 -8.15 -7.25 -3.97
CA ALA A 294 -7.06 -6.47 -3.41
C ALA A 294 -5.90 -7.39 -3.02
N ASP A 295 -4.72 -6.86 -3.14
CA ASP A 295 -3.41 -7.46 -2.83
C ASP A 295 -3.43 -8.69 -1.87
N LEU A 296 -2.71 -8.56 -0.75
CA LEU A 296 -2.56 -9.61 0.27
C LEU A 296 -3.64 -9.58 1.35
N PHE A 297 -4.55 -8.61 1.29
CA PHE A 297 -5.47 -8.33 2.39
C PHE A 297 -6.91 -8.24 1.92
N PHE A 298 -7.84 -8.66 2.77
CA PHE A 298 -9.24 -8.34 2.60
C PHE A 298 -9.55 -6.98 3.20
N TYR A 299 -10.23 -6.16 2.42
CA TYR A 299 -10.77 -4.87 2.85
C TYR A 299 -12.29 -4.90 2.79
N ARG A 300 -12.92 -3.92 3.42
CA ARG A 300 -14.34 -3.63 3.28
C ARG A 300 -14.53 -2.19 2.85
N ILE A 301 -15.60 -1.95 2.10
CA ILE A 301 -15.99 -0.60 1.70
C ILE A 301 -17.26 -0.18 2.44
N ALA A 302 -17.26 1.00 3.02
CA ALA A 302 -18.40 1.57 3.71
C ALA A 302 -18.30 3.09 3.80
N PRO A 303 -19.42 3.82 3.82
CA PRO A 303 -19.42 5.22 4.18
C PRO A 303 -19.43 5.39 5.70
N VAL A 304 -18.82 6.48 6.15
CA VAL A 304 -18.71 6.86 7.55
C VAL A 304 -19.22 8.28 7.72
N SER A 305 -20.16 8.48 8.63
CA SER A 305 -20.52 9.82 9.11
C SER A 305 -19.69 10.18 10.32
N VAL A 306 -19.38 11.48 10.46
CA VAL A 306 -18.58 12.02 11.55
C VAL A 306 -19.35 13.18 12.16
N ASP A 307 -19.45 13.20 13.49
CA ASP A 307 -20.07 14.30 14.23
C ASP A 307 -19.07 15.44 14.54
N GLU A 308 -19.55 16.50 15.19
CA GLU A 308 -18.74 17.66 15.57
C GLU A 308 -17.62 17.33 16.57
N ASP A 309 -17.79 16.28 17.36
CA ASP A 309 -16.82 15.79 18.34
C ASP A 309 -15.83 14.77 17.74
N MET A 310 -15.88 14.56 16.41
CA MET A 310 -15.07 13.58 15.69
C MET A 310 -15.34 12.11 16.05
N ASN A 311 -16.51 11.81 16.63
CA ASN A 311 -16.97 10.43 16.71
C ASN A 311 -17.47 9.99 15.34
N TYR A 312 -17.27 8.74 15.00
CA TYR A 312 -17.67 8.22 13.70
C TYR A 312 -18.65 7.03 13.83
N GLU A 313 -19.52 6.94 12.84
CA GLU A 313 -20.46 5.84 12.67
C GLU A 313 -20.42 5.32 11.24
N PHE A 314 -20.31 4.00 11.09
CA PHE A 314 -20.45 3.34 9.79
C PHE A 314 -21.90 3.34 9.34
N LEU A 315 -22.15 3.85 8.14
CA LEU A 315 -23.46 3.78 7.52
C LEU A 315 -23.66 2.40 6.86
N ARG A 316 -24.89 1.91 6.88
CA ARG A 316 -25.22 0.56 6.37
C ARG A 316 -25.28 0.48 4.84
N THR A 317 -25.34 1.62 4.15
CA THR A 317 -25.47 1.72 2.70
C THR A 317 -24.66 2.88 2.17
N ILE A 318 -24.07 2.70 1.00
CA ILE A 318 -23.46 3.75 0.20
C ILE A 318 -24.55 4.27 -0.74
N ASN A 319 -25.02 5.49 -0.52
CA ASN A 319 -26.13 6.06 -1.27
C ASN A 319 -25.65 7.15 -2.22
N PHE A 320 -26.29 7.23 -3.38
CA PHE A 320 -26.04 8.25 -4.39
C PHE A 320 -27.34 8.86 -4.87
N ASN A 321 -27.34 10.20 -5.08
CA ASN A 321 -28.37 10.92 -5.79
C ASN A 321 -27.91 11.17 -7.23
N PHE A 322 -28.83 11.03 -8.21
CA PHE A 322 -28.57 11.28 -9.61
C PHE A 322 -29.09 12.62 -10.06
N SER A 323 -28.37 13.29 -10.97
CA SER A 323 -28.96 14.33 -11.82
C SER A 323 -30.02 13.74 -12.75
N ALA A 324 -30.95 14.58 -13.25
CA ALA A 324 -32.05 14.13 -14.10
C ALA A 324 -31.57 13.41 -15.38
N ASP A 325 -30.44 13.80 -15.93
CA ASP A 325 -29.80 13.21 -17.11
C ASP A 325 -28.83 12.05 -16.76
N ARG A 326 -28.71 11.70 -15.48
CA ARG A 326 -27.78 10.70 -14.93
C ARG A 326 -26.31 10.96 -15.21
N LYS A 327 -25.93 12.19 -15.56
CA LYS A 327 -24.51 12.51 -15.80
C LYS A 327 -23.74 12.85 -14.54
N LEU A 328 -24.41 13.09 -13.44
CA LEU A 328 -23.80 13.35 -12.13
C LEU A 328 -24.46 12.46 -11.07
N LEU A 329 -23.65 11.78 -10.30
CA LEU A 329 -24.03 11.09 -9.07
C LEU A 329 -23.30 11.77 -7.91
N THR A 330 -24.01 12.05 -6.83
CA THR A 330 -23.44 12.62 -5.62
C THR A 330 -23.71 11.68 -4.44
N MET A 331 -22.68 11.29 -3.72
CA MET A 331 -22.82 10.47 -2.52
C MET A 331 -23.58 11.21 -1.42
N THR A 332 -24.42 10.50 -0.70
CA THR A 332 -25.20 11.06 0.41
C THR A 332 -25.05 10.23 1.70
N PRO A 333 -24.95 10.90 2.86
CA PRO A 333 -24.83 12.36 3.07
C PRO A 333 -23.55 12.94 2.44
N GLU A 334 -23.58 14.15 1.91
CA GLU A 334 -22.43 14.78 1.22
C GLU A 334 -21.17 14.90 2.10
N LYS A 335 -21.36 15.03 3.41
CA LYS A 335 -20.26 15.12 4.39
C LYS A 335 -19.73 13.74 4.85
N ALA A 336 -20.37 12.66 4.44
CA ALA A 336 -19.85 11.33 4.77
C ALA A 336 -18.58 11.03 3.99
N PHE A 337 -17.72 10.24 4.60
CA PHE A 337 -16.51 9.72 3.98
C PHE A 337 -16.78 8.35 3.38
N LEU A 338 -16.43 8.13 2.12
CA LEU A 338 -16.31 6.78 1.56
C LEU A 338 -14.97 6.21 2.01
N CYS A 339 -15.00 5.08 2.69
CA CYS A 339 -13.81 4.49 3.30
C CYS A 339 -13.58 3.07 2.80
N GLU A 340 -12.33 2.74 2.52
CA GLU A 340 -11.84 1.37 2.51
C GLU A 340 -11.22 1.09 3.88
N THR A 341 -11.63 0.00 4.52
CA THR A 341 -11.21 -0.34 5.88
C THR A 341 -10.61 -1.74 5.93
N THR A 342 -9.86 -2.04 6.98
CA THR A 342 -9.51 -3.43 7.28
C THR A 342 -10.77 -4.26 7.49
N TYR A 343 -10.67 -5.57 7.35
CA TYR A 343 -11.82 -6.47 7.47
C TYR A 343 -12.51 -6.36 8.84
N ASP A 344 -11.74 -6.17 9.90
CA ASP A 344 -12.23 -6.02 11.28
C ASP A 344 -12.72 -4.61 11.62
N LEU A 345 -12.71 -3.69 10.66
CA LEU A 345 -13.16 -2.30 10.78
C LEU A 345 -12.36 -1.44 11.78
N LYS A 346 -11.17 -1.87 12.18
CA LYS A 346 -10.35 -1.14 13.15
C LYS A 346 -9.51 -0.04 12.52
N ALA A 347 -9.28 -0.14 11.21
CA ALA A 347 -8.38 0.75 10.53
C ALA A 347 -8.91 1.20 9.17
N PHE A 348 -8.58 2.43 8.81
CA PHE A 348 -8.94 3.04 7.53
C PHE A 348 -7.73 3.00 6.60
N VAL A 349 -7.94 2.47 5.39
CA VAL A 349 -6.92 2.35 4.34
C VAL A 349 -6.99 3.55 3.39
N THR A 350 -8.21 3.90 3.00
CA THR A 350 -8.48 5.09 2.22
C THR A 350 -9.73 5.80 2.75
N THR A 351 -9.77 7.11 2.60
CA THR A 351 -10.94 7.92 2.93
C THR A 351 -11.13 8.97 1.85
N ALA A 352 -12.38 9.21 1.44
CA ALA A 352 -12.71 10.29 0.52
C ALA A 352 -14.04 10.94 0.91
N THR A 353 -14.10 12.25 0.97
CA THR A 353 -15.31 13.05 1.21
C THR A 353 -15.70 13.85 -0.03
N GLY A 354 -16.94 14.35 -0.08
CA GLY A 354 -17.44 15.07 -1.25
C GLY A 354 -17.46 14.20 -2.51
N VAL A 355 -17.72 12.90 -2.36
CA VAL A 355 -17.64 11.95 -3.47
C VAL A 355 -18.71 12.23 -4.50
N THR A 356 -18.26 12.46 -5.73
CA THR A 356 -19.11 12.61 -6.92
C THR A 356 -18.65 11.67 -8.03
N MET A 357 -19.55 11.36 -8.95
CA MET A 357 -19.22 10.63 -10.18
C MET A 357 -19.81 11.37 -11.36
N THR A 358 -18.97 11.89 -12.24
CA THR A 358 -19.37 12.65 -13.42
C THR A 358 -19.19 11.80 -14.67
N TYR A 359 -20.19 11.79 -15.55
CA TYR A 359 -20.14 11.04 -16.81
C TYR A 359 -18.92 11.45 -17.63
N TYR A 360 -18.16 10.46 -18.07
CA TYR A 360 -16.94 10.66 -18.86
C TYR A 360 -17.23 10.41 -20.34
N ALA A 361 -17.13 11.48 -21.14
CA ALA A 361 -17.44 11.42 -22.57
C ALA A 361 -16.31 10.78 -23.40
N GLY A 362 -15.13 10.63 -22.84
CA GLY A 362 -13.94 10.09 -23.48
C GLY A 362 -12.73 11.01 -23.38
N ASP A 363 -11.58 10.51 -23.85
CA ASP A 363 -10.33 11.26 -23.85
C ASP A 363 -10.40 12.46 -24.81
N HIS A 364 -9.78 13.57 -24.43
CA HIS A 364 -9.67 14.78 -25.25
C HIS A 364 -8.26 15.37 -25.13
N ALA A 365 -7.85 16.15 -26.12
CA ALA A 365 -6.55 16.82 -26.08
C ALA A 365 -6.56 17.87 -24.97
N ALA A 366 -5.59 17.81 -24.05
CA ALA A 366 -5.48 18.69 -22.89
C ALA A 366 -4.03 18.92 -22.50
N LYS A 367 -3.74 20.05 -21.86
CA LYS A 367 -2.45 20.28 -21.19
C LYS A 367 -2.57 19.76 -19.77
N PRO A 368 -1.82 18.74 -19.35
CA PRO A 368 -1.92 18.20 -17.98
C PRO A 368 -1.47 19.23 -16.96
N ALA A 369 -2.04 19.17 -15.76
CA ALA A 369 -1.59 19.96 -14.63
C ALA A 369 -0.15 19.57 -14.24
N MET A 370 0.58 20.54 -13.71
CA MET A 370 1.94 20.38 -13.25
C MET A 370 1.97 19.52 -11.98
N PRO A 371 2.97 18.61 -11.79
CA PRO A 371 3.18 17.93 -10.51
C PRO A 371 3.35 18.91 -9.35
N THR A 372 2.87 18.53 -8.18
CA THR A 372 2.89 19.35 -6.95
C THR A 372 3.62 18.67 -5.81
N ASP A 373 3.87 19.42 -4.74
CA ASP A 373 4.38 18.93 -3.46
C ASP A 373 5.69 18.13 -3.57
N LEU A 374 6.60 18.60 -4.43
CA LEU A 374 7.90 17.97 -4.58
C LEU A 374 8.70 18.06 -3.29
N GLN A 375 9.08 16.90 -2.76
CA GLN A 375 9.88 16.75 -1.54
C GLN A 375 11.00 15.76 -1.81
N TRP A 376 12.14 15.99 -1.14
CA TRP A 376 13.26 15.06 -1.16
C TRP A 376 13.46 14.45 0.23
N ASP A 377 13.56 13.14 0.26
CA ASP A 377 13.91 12.37 1.44
C ASP A 377 15.41 12.05 1.41
N ASP A 378 16.18 12.78 2.22
CA ASP A 378 17.63 12.62 2.29
C ASP A 378 18.06 11.24 2.80
N LEU A 379 17.27 10.61 3.66
CA LEU A 379 17.61 9.31 4.26
C LEU A 379 17.54 8.20 3.22
N ASN A 380 16.54 8.25 2.37
CA ASN A 380 16.26 7.21 1.39
C ASN A 380 16.67 7.61 -0.03
N SER A 381 17.21 8.82 -0.22
CA SER A 381 17.50 9.37 -1.54
C SER A 381 16.30 9.29 -2.49
N ALA A 382 15.12 9.68 -2.01
CA ALA A 382 13.87 9.55 -2.73
C ALA A 382 13.22 10.91 -3.03
N LEU A 383 12.70 11.05 -4.25
CA LEU A 383 11.83 12.15 -4.65
C LEU A 383 10.37 11.73 -4.47
N VAL A 384 9.63 12.53 -3.72
CA VAL A 384 8.19 12.38 -3.51
C VAL A 384 7.46 13.53 -4.15
N PHE A 385 6.38 13.26 -4.88
CA PHE A 385 5.56 14.30 -5.48
C PHE A 385 4.14 13.80 -5.77
N ASN A 386 3.19 14.73 -5.91
CA ASN A 386 1.84 14.43 -6.37
C ASN A 386 1.73 14.71 -7.87
N MET A 387 1.12 13.77 -8.59
CA MET A 387 0.82 13.90 -10.01
C MET A 387 -0.70 13.98 -10.20
N PRO A 388 -1.27 15.18 -10.47
CA PRO A 388 -2.70 15.34 -10.67
C PRO A 388 -3.22 14.55 -11.89
N THR A 389 -4.44 14.04 -11.80
CA THR A 389 -5.17 13.46 -12.93
C THR A 389 -6.14 14.46 -13.55
N GLU A 390 -5.72 15.72 -13.62
CA GLU A 390 -6.48 16.85 -14.15
C GLU A 390 -5.60 17.64 -15.14
N ASP A 391 -6.26 18.36 -16.01
CA ASP A 391 -5.59 19.35 -16.85
C ASP A 391 -5.47 20.71 -16.14
N VAL A 392 -4.94 21.71 -16.85
CA VAL A 392 -4.75 23.06 -16.31
C VAL A 392 -6.07 23.78 -16.01
N ASP A 393 -7.18 23.32 -16.56
CA ASP A 393 -8.54 23.85 -16.33
C ASP A 393 -9.28 23.10 -15.20
N GLY A 394 -8.65 22.04 -14.64
CA GLY A 394 -9.18 21.21 -13.56
C GLY A 394 -10.13 20.12 -14.03
N GLU A 395 -10.18 19.85 -15.34
CA GLU A 395 -10.94 18.75 -15.91
C GLU A 395 -10.13 17.45 -15.81
N TYR A 396 -10.83 16.35 -15.53
CA TYR A 396 -10.19 15.03 -15.44
C TYR A 396 -9.59 14.60 -16.78
N ILE A 397 -8.37 14.10 -16.73
CA ILE A 397 -7.69 13.42 -17.84
C ILE A 397 -7.34 11.98 -17.47
N ASN A 398 -7.41 11.09 -18.47
CA ASN A 398 -7.25 9.66 -18.27
C ASN A 398 -5.84 9.30 -17.76
N ALA A 399 -5.77 8.74 -16.57
CA ALA A 399 -4.52 8.35 -15.93
C ALA A 399 -3.71 7.32 -16.74
N ASP A 400 -4.37 6.43 -17.51
CA ASP A 400 -3.69 5.43 -18.36
C ASP A 400 -2.93 6.07 -19.53
N LYS A 401 -3.20 7.35 -19.82
CA LYS A 401 -2.56 8.13 -20.87
C LYS A 401 -1.59 9.19 -20.31
N LEU A 402 -1.45 9.21 -18.99
CA LEU A 402 -0.48 10.03 -18.29
C LEU A 402 0.84 9.31 -18.10
N SER A 403 1.91 10.06 -18.21
CA SER A 403 3.27 9.71 -17.84
C SER A 403 3.97 10.91 -17.23
N TYR A 404 5.16 10.71 -16.70
CA TYR A 404 5.99 11.81 -16.21
C TYR A 404 7.43 11.65 -16.62
N ARG A 405 8.13 12.78 -16.68
CA ARG A 405 9.55 12.87 -17.00
C ARG A 405 10.28 13.62 -15.89
N ILE A 406 11.47 13.14 -15.56
CA ILE A 406 12.34 13.76 -14.56
C ILE A 406 13.56 14.35 -15.26
N TYR A 407 13.99 15.50 -14.78
CA TYR A 407 15.17 16.20 -15.29
C TYR A 407 16.11 16.52 -14.12
N THR A 408 17.39 16.28 -14.33
CA THR A 408 18.47 16.63 -13.42
C THR A 408 19.28 17.75 -14.03
N ASP A 409 19.38 18.89 -13.35
CA ASP A 409 20.11 20.08 -13.83
C ASP A 409 19.74 20.47 -15.29
N GLY A 410 18.45 20.33 -15.62
CA GLY A 410 17.87 20.66 -16.93
C GLY A 410 18.01 19.58 -18.01
N LYS A 411 18.70 18.48 -17.75
CA LYS A 411 18.81 17.32 -18.67
C LYS A 411 17.79 16.25 -18.27
N ARG A 412 17.14 15.66 -19.27
CA ARG A 412 16.23 14.53 -19.07
C ARG A 412 16.99 13.35 -18.46
N TYR A 413 16.49 12.83 -17.36
CA TYR A 413 17.08 11.71 -16.65
C TYR A 413 16.58 10.40 -17.26
N THR A 414 17.50 9.45 -17.45
CA THR A 414 17.19 8.10 -17.90
C THR A 414 17.50 7.11 -16.78
N PHE A 415 16.50 6.37 -16.38
CA PHE A 415 16.64 5.25 -15.46
C PHE A 415 17.16 4.05 -16.28
N THR A 416 18.43 3.69 -16.09
CA THR A 416 19.05 2.61 -16.86
C THR A 416 18.96 1.28 -16.13
N THR A 417 18.83 0.18 -16.86
CA THR A 417 18.77 -1.18 -16.33
C THR A 417 20.03 -1.59 -15.56
N ASP A 418 21.16 -0.94 -15.82
CA ASP A 418 22.42 -1.17 -15.09
C ASP A 418 22.36 -0.68 -13.64
N LEU A 419 21.61 0.42 -13.37
CA LEU A 419 21.44 0.98 -12.04
C LEU A 419 20.14 0.51 -11.40
N TYR A 420 19.09 0.36 -12.18
CA TYR A 420 17.74 0.00 -11.77
C TYR A 420 17.45 -1.41 -12.28
N THR A 421 18.01 -2.40 -11.59
CA THR A 421 18.05 -3.80 -12.07
C THR A 421 16.67 -4.47 -12.18
N HIS A 422 15.65 -3.86 -11.58
CA HIS A 422 14.26 -4.32 -11.67
C HIS A 422 13.53 -3.78 -12.92
N LEU A 423 14.14 -2.88 -13.69
CA LEU A 423 13.56 -2.41 -14.93
C LEU A 423 13.78 -3.43 -16.07
N ALA A 424 12.74 -3.68 -16.85
CA ALA A 424 12.86 -4.52 -18.04
C ALA A 424 13.61 -3.83 -19.20
N LYS A 425 13.70 -2.50 -19.19
CA LYS A 425 14.39 -1.66 -20.18
C LYS A 425 14.66 -0.29 -19.58
N ASP A 426 15.60 0.44 -20.18
CA ASP A 426 15.84 1.84 -19.84
C ASP A 426 14.58 2.69 -20.03
N MET A 427 14.32 3.59 -19.10
CA MET A 427 13.13 4.45 -19.09
C MET A 427 13.53 5.91 -18.84
N ASP A 428 13.03 6.82 -19.64
CA ASP A 428 13.15 8.27 -19.47
C ASP A 428 11.78 8.99 -19.42
N GLU A 429 10.72 8.21 -19.59
CA GLU A 429 9.32 8.57 -19.41
C GLU A 429 8.61 7.43 -18.69
N ILE A 430 8.04 7.72 -17.53
CA ILE A 430 7.47 6.73 -16.62
C ILE A 430 5.95 6.82 -16.68
N PRO A 431 5.22 5.74 -17.03
CA PRO A 431 3.76 5.72 -17.02
C PRO A 431 3.20 6.05 -15.62
N PHE A 432 2.07 6.72 -15.56
CA PHE A 432 1.42 7.12 -14.30
C PHE A 432 1.22 5.96 -13.32
N GLY A 433 0.77 4.82 -13.82
CA GLY A 433 0.51 3.62 -13.00
C GLY A 433 1.72 2.73 -12.76
N PHE A 434 2.91 3.11 -13.27
CA PHE A 434 4.09 2.25 -13.15
C PHE A 434 4.56 2.10 -11.71
N THR A 435 4.84 0.87 -11.33
CA THR A 435 5.56 0.51 -10.09
C THR A 435 6.42 -0.70 -10.36
N ASP A 436 7.54 -0.78 -9.68
CA ASP A 436 8.38 -1.97 -9.63
C ASP A 436 8.49 -2.53 -8.21
N ASN A 437 7.78 -1.92 -7.26
CA ASN A 437 7.82 -2.22 -5.84
C ASN A 437 9.19 -2.02 -5.17
N PHE A 438 10.16 -1.42 -5.86
CA PHE A 438 11.51 -1.14 -5.35
C PHE A 438 11.84 0.34 -5.51
N ASP A 439 12.19 0.75 -6.73
CA ASP A 439 12.65 2.10 -7.02
C ASP A 439 11.51 3.04 -7.40
N PHE A 440 10.38 2.49 -7.83
CA PHE A 440 9.19 3.23 -8.22
C PHE A 440 7.99 2.78 -7.43
N VAL A 441 7.52 3.61 -6.50
CA VAL A 441 6.32 3.34 -5.70
C VAL A 441 5.18 4.22 -6.17
N ASN A 442 4.04 3.60 -6.44
CA ASN A 442 2.84 4.26 -6.91
C ASN A 442 1.73 4.17 -5.86
N ASN A 443 1.42 5.31 -5.22
CA ASN A 443 0.35 5.45 -4.25
C ASN A 443 -0.79 6.33 -4.82
N GLY A 444 -1.34 5.93 -5.97
CA GLY A 444 -2.35 6.72 -6.68
C GLY A 444 -1.74 7.99 -7.29
N THR A 445 -2.14 9.17 -6.84
CA THR A 445 -1.54 10.44 -7.31
C THR A 445 -0.14 10.68 -6.76
N GLN A 446 0.19 10.16 -5.59
CA GLN A 446 1.52 10.29 -5.00
C GLN A 446 2.49 9.28 -5.63
N LYS A 447 3.66 9.78 -6.03
CA LYS A 447 4.77 8.99 -6.58
C LYS A 447 5.97 9.11 -5.67
N VAL A 448 6.69 8.00 -5.49
CA VAL A 448 7.97 7.95 -4.78
C VAL A 448 8.99 7.30 -5.70
N ILE A 449 10.09 7.99 -5.95
CA ILE A 449 11.17 7.52 -6.83
C ILE A 449 12.45 7.49 -6.03
N TYR A 450 13.04 6.33 -5.87
CA TYR A 450 14.33 6.15 -5.23
C TYR A 450 15.46 6.33 -6.25
N PHE A 451 16.47 7.11 -5.90
CA PHE A 451 17.58 7.39 -6.79
C PHE A 451 18.87 6.71 -6.33
N HIS A 452 19.53 6.03 -7.23
CA HIS A 452 20.84 5.44 -7.00
C HIS A 452 21.94 6.43 -7.42
N ASN A 453 22.73 6.90 -6.43
CA ASN A 453 23.88 7.79 -6.65
C ASN A 453 23.55 9.11 -7.38
N LEU A 454 22.37 9.69 -7.12
CA LEU A 454 21.98 10.96 -7.72
C LEU A 454 22.97 12.07 -7.32
N GLN A 455 23.47 12.78 -8.35
CA GLN A 455 24.25 14.00 -8.18
C GLN A 455 23.60 15.09 -9.02
N ALA A 456 22.76 15.87 -8.42
CA ALA A 456 22.06 16.97 -9.05
C ALA A 456 21.88 18.14 -8.05
N LYS A 457 21.84 19.36 -8.58
CA LYS A 457 21.47 20.55 -7.83
C LYS A 457 19.98 20.82 -7.90
N LYS A 458 19.37 20.43 -8.99
CA LYS A 458 17.95 20.68 -9.29
C LYS A 458 17.29 19.46 -9.90
N LEU A 459 16.10 19.14 -9.40
CA LEU A 459 15.20 18.19 -10.04
C LEU A 459 14.00 18.95 -10.59
N HIS A 460 13.59 18.57 -11.80
CA HIS A 460 12.32 19.02 -12.34
C HIS A 460 11.49 17.81 -12.73
N VAL A 461 10.18 17.93 -12.54
CA VAL A 461 9.21 16.90 -12.94
C VAL A 461 8.16 17.57 -13.82
N GLU A 462 7.84 16.95 -14.96
CA GLU A 462 6.72 17.35 -15.81
C GLU A 462 5.77 16.18 -16.04
N SER A 463 4.47 16.45 -16.05
CA SER A 463 3.44 15.52 -16.49
C SER A 463 3.38 15.52 -18.02
N VAL A 464 3.10 14.36 -18.62
CA VAL A 464 2.91 14.22 -20.07
C VAL A 464 1.61 13.47 -20.31
N TYR A 465 0.71 14.04 -21.10
CA TYR A 465 -0.56 13.44 -21.50
C TYR A 465 -0.57 13.16 -23.00
N THR A 466 -0.84 11.90 -23.36
CA THR A 466 -0.76 11.46 -24.77
C THR A 466 -2.13 10.97 -25.25
N VAL A 467 -2.72 11.68 -26.18
CA VAL A 467 -4.00 11.33 -26.82
C VAL A 467 -3.79 11.30 -28.33
N ASP A 468 -4.30 10.27 -28.99
CA ASP A 468 -4.21 10.04 -30.44
C ASP A 468 -2.78 10.22 -31.00
N GLY A 469 -1.79 9.77 -30.23
CA GLY A 469 -0.38 9.87 -30.58
C GLY A 469 0.25 11.25 -30.40
N THR A 470 -0.50 12.24 -29.91
CA THR A 470 -0.01 13.57 -29.60
C THR A 470 0.27 13.70 -28.10
N ALA A 471 1.53 13.94 -27.76
CA ALA A 471 1.98 14.18 -26.39
C ALA A 471 1.98 15.68 -26.07
N THR A 472 1.34 16.06 -24.98
CA THR A 472 1.34 17.40 -24.42
C THR A 472 1.93 17.37 -23.02
N ALA A 473 2.94 18.21 -22.76
CA ALA A 473 3.60 18.30 -21.46
C ALA A 473 3.08 19.46 -20.63
N SER A 474 3.07 19.30 -19.32
CA SER A 474 2.84 20.39 -18.35
C SER A 474 4.04 21.34 -18.27
N ASP A 475 3.90 22.39 -17.50
CA ASP A 475 5.04 23.11 -16.96
C ASP A 475 5.80 22.20 -15.98
N ARG A 476 7.08 22.53 -15.70
CA ARG A 476 7.96 21.74 -14.86
C ARG A 476 7.90 22.20 -13.42
N ALA A 477 7.55 21.32 -12.51
CA ALA A 477 7.73 21.52 -11.09
C ALA A 477 9.23 21.41 -10.74
N LEU A 478 9.71 22.24 -9.80
CA LEU A 478 11.12 22.32 -9.41
C LEU A 478 11.32 21.91 -7.96
N TYR A 479 12.30 21.05 -7.72
CA TYR A 479 12.95 20.87 -6.43
C TYR A 479 14.41 21.34 -6.51
N ASP A 480 14.84 22.23 -5.61
CA ASP A 480 16.20 22.79 -5.57
C ASP A 480 16.90 22.29 -4.30
N PHE A 481 18.01 21.55 -4.45
CA PHE A 481 18.78 21.01 -3.32
C PHE A 481 19.62 22.09 -2.59
N ASP A 482 19.93 23.18 -3.28
CA ASP A 482 20.70 24.28 -2.72
C ASP A 482 19.99 25.62 -3.01
N PRO A 483 18.93 25.93 -2.27
CA PRO A 483 18.11 27.12 -2.51
C PRO A 483 18.84 28.40 -2.05
N THR A 484 20.12 28.58 -2.44
CA THR A 484 20.91 29.80 -2.11
C THR A 484 20.50 30.99 -2.98
N GLY A 485 19.62 30.80 -3.92
CA GLY A 485 18.99 31.85 -4.71
C GLY A 485 17.73 32.35 -4.02
N ILE A 486 17.67 33.62 -3.67
CA ILE A 486 16.41 34.33 -3.33
C ILE A 486 15.47 34.14 -4.52
N SER A 487 14.60 33.13 -4.48
CA SER A 487 13.49 33.03 -5.41
C SER A 487 12.48 34.14 -5.04
N SER A 488 12.44 35.16 -5.84
CA SER A 488 11.68 36.41 -5.63
C SER A 488 10.17 36.27 -5.74
N ASN A 489 9.55 35.09 -5.48
CA ASN A 489 8.12 34.90 -5.62
C ASN A 489 7.40 34.13 -4.52
N THR A 490 8.07 33.82 -3.41
CA THR A 490 7.36 33.69 -2.14
C THR A 490 7.72 34.90 -1.32
N ALA A 491 6.82 35.87 -1.22
CA ALA A 491 6.92 36.91 -0.22
C ALA A 491 7.28 36.22 1.09
N ALA A 492 8.48 36.50 1.62
CA ALA A 492 8.98 35.87 2.82
C ALA A 492 7.89 36.04 3.87
N LYS A 493 7.17 34.95 4.19
CA LYS A 493 6.11 34.99 5.20
C LYS A 493 6.75 35.53 6.46
N GLN A 494 6.29 36.69 6.91
CA GLN A 494 6.83 37.28 8.11
C GLN A 494 6.36 36.48 9.33
N PRO A 495 7.25 35.98 10.16
CA PRO A 495 6.86 35.29 11.38
C PRO A 495 6.17 36.26 12.33
N VAL A 496 4.95 35.91 12.74
CA VAL A 496 4.17 36.68 13.72
C VAL A 496 4.57 36.28 15.14
N SER A 497 4.91 35.02 15.34
CA SER A 497 5.42 34.54 16.62
C SER A 497 6.37 33.36 16.46
N THR A 498 7.35 33.29 17.36
CA THR A 498 8.26 32.15 17.51
C THR A 498 8.19 31.67 18.94
N ARG A 499 8.01 30.35 19.14
CA ARG A 499 8.01 29.72 20.46
C ARG A 499 8.94 28.52 20.43
N TYR A 500 9.57 28.26 21.57
CA TYR A 500 10.46 27.11 21.73
C TYR A 500 9.87 26.14 22.75
N TYR A 501 10.09 24.85 22.50
CA TYR A 501 9.62 23.77 23.36
C TYR A 501 10.76 22.78 23.60
N SER A 502 10.77 22.14 24.76
CA SER A 502 11.64 20.98 25.01
C SER A 502 11.20 19.80 24.16
N MET A 503 12.01 18.76 24.11
CA MET A 503 11.65 17.52 23.40
C MET A 503 10.44 16.81 24.02
N GLU A 504 10.14 17.10 25.29
CA GLU A 504 8.96 16.60 26.04
C GLU A 504 7.73 17.51 25.86
N GLY A 505 7.84 18.58 25.05
CA GLY A 505 6.72 19.46 24.72
C GLY A 505 6.50 20.62 25.68
N ALA A 506 7.34 20.82 26.71
CA ALA A 506 7.24 21.96 27.62
C ALA A 506 7.74 23.25 26.93
N GLN A 507 6.97 24.35 27.02
CA GLN A 507 7.38 25.63 26.44
C GLN A 507 8.59 26.22 27.19
N ILE A 508 9.60 26.65 26.42
CA ILE A 508 10.82 27.27 26.93
C ILE A 508 10.82 28.75 26.54
N ALA A 509 10.90 29.65 27.53
CA ALA A 509 10.92 31.10 27.27
C ALA A 509 12.24 31.55 26.61
N THR A 510 13.36 31.03 27.10
CA THR A 510 14.70 31.32 26.57
C THR A 510 15.50 30.02 26.53
N PRO A 511 15.70 29.43 25.37
CA PRO A 511 16.46 28.19 25.28
C PRO A 511 17.97 28.47 25.47
N ALA A 512 18.63 27.54 26.15
CA ALA A 512 20.08 27.63 26.39
C ALA A 512 20.87 27.33 25.11
N LYS A 513 22.01 27.99 24.92
CA LYS A 513 22.93 27.69 23.81
C LYS A 513 23.39 26.23 23.87
N GLY A 514 23.34 25.55 22.71
CA GLY A 514 23.64 24.13 22.57
C GLY A 514 22.47 23.20 22.90
N ALA A 515 21.34 23.71 23.41
CA ALA A 515 20.16 22.89 23.66
C ALA A 515 19.47 22.46 22.35
N ILE A 516 18.94 21.23 22.32
CA ILE A 516 18.08 20.75 21.27
C ILE A 516 16.63 21.12 21.61
N VAL A 517 15.98 21.88 20.75
CA VAL A 517 14.63 22.40 20.97
C VAL A 517 13.74 22.20 19.73
N LEU A 518 12.42 22.18 19.96
CA LEU A 518 11.45 22.34 18.91
C LEU A 518 11.08 23.82 18.79
N LYS A 519 11.41 24.43 17.65
CA LYS A 519 11.06 25.82 17.34
C LYS A 519 9.78 25.84 16.54
N SER A 520 8.75 26.47 17.06
CA SER A 520 7.47 26.68 16.40
C SER A 520 7.36 28.13 15.93
N VAL A 521 7.23 28.31 14.63
CA VAL A 521 7.05 29.62 14.00
C VAL A 521 5.63 29.70 13.43
N THR A 522 4.88 30.73 13.82
CA THR A 522 3.56 31.03 13.26
C THR A 522 3.69 32.23 12.34
N TYR A 523 3.12 32.14 11.15
CA TYR A 523 3.14 33.17 10.12
C TYR A 523 1.82 33.96 10.09
N ALA A 524 1.81 35.10 9.38
CA ALA A 524 0.67 36.00 9.33
C ALA A 524 -0.59 35.39 8.69
N ASP A 525 -0.43 34.37 7.87
CA ASP A 525 -1.52 33.61 7.23
C ASP A 525 -2.06 32.47 8.10
N GLY A 526 -1.57 32.32 9.35
CA GLY A 526 -1.96 31.27 10.27
C GLY A 526 -1.16 29.97 10.11
N GLU A 527 -0.32 29.83 9.07
CA GLU A 527 0.56 28.67 8.94
C GLU A 527 1.48 28.56 10.14
N ARG A 528 1.66 27.34 10.65
CA ARG A 528 2.55 27.03 11.76
C ARG A 528 3.57 25.97 11.33
N ARG A 529 4.86 26.32 11.44
CA ARG A 529 5.96 25.38 11.19
C ARG A 529 6.68 25.03 12.49
N VAL A 530 6.97 23.75 12.65
CA VAL A 530 7.76 23.26 13.79
C VAL A 530 9.03 22.62 13.24
N THR A 531 10.18 23.10 13.69
CA THR A 531 11.48 22.57 13.32
C THR A 531 12.28 22.17 14.57
N LYS A 532 13.03 21.08 14.49
CA LYS A 532 14.01 20.71 15.52
C LYS A 532 15.31 21.42 15.20
N GLU A 533 15.84 22.18 16.15
CA GLU A 533 17.11 22.90 15.97
C GLU A 533 18.00 22.84 17.21
N ILE A 534 19.30 23.01 17.00
CA ILE A 534 20.27 23.24 18.09
C ILE A 534 20.42 24.75 18.22
N VAL A 535 20.20 25.26 19.41
CA VAL A 535 20.33 26.71 19.71
C VAL A 535 21.80 27.11 19.58
N LYS A 536 22.12 28.04 18.67
CA LYS A 536 23.47 28.48 18.36
C LYS A 536 23.98 29.54 19.34
#